data_626ba6527c590738da306f8d1cbe0f7b
#
_entry.id   626ba6527c590738da306f8d1cbe0f7b
#
_cell.length_a   1.000
_cell.length_b   1.000
_cell.length_c   1.000
_cell.angle_alpha   90.00
_cell.angle_beta   90.00
_cell.angle_gamma   90.00
#
_symmetry.space_group_name_H-M   'P 1'
#
loop_
_entity.id
_entity.type
_entity.pdbx_description
1 polymer ?
#
loop_
_entity_poly.entity_id
_entity_poly.type
_entity_poly.pdbx_seq_one_letter_code
_entity_poly.pdbx_strand_id
1 'polypeptide(L)'
;GYLIPAAFETDYTDPADSTASFSIKEHTLKGKKAPAEGEYALSVGYRNYTEPVFTSASAESLLRNCLGNQGNSALILSEFVLYTPTSDPTRRELRCNGNGNVQPIVSNVANFQVRYLLQDNTTTPGISTIKSVDASGVSNWAQVQAVEVCLVLYGNEAMDIPDPTSDNPKQGTYVDCDGSAISMNALTGVRNKRMHIAFRNTYQLRSQGLIGSVL
;
A
#
# COMPACT_ATOMS: atom_id res chain seq x y z
N GLY A 1 -15.35 -4.73 20.53
CA GLY A 1 -15.04 -5.80 19.59
C GLY A 1 -13.68 -6.39 19.91
N TYR A 2 -13.62 -7.68 20.14
CA TYR A 2 -12.34 -8.38 20.30
C TYR A 2 -11.68 -8.47 18.92
N LEU A 3 -10.55 -7.80 18.73
CA LEU A 3 -9.69 -8.04 17.58
C LEU A 3 -9.06 -9.41 17.79
N ILE A 4 -9.54 -10.39 17.04
CA ILE A 4 -8.88 -11.69 16.98
C ILE A 4 -7.58 -11.49 16.19
N PRO A 5 -6.41 -11.79 16.76
CA PRO A 5 -5.16 -11.74 16.00
C PRO A 5 -5.27 -12.64 14.76
N ALA A 6 -4.76 -12.22 13.62
CA ALA A 6 -4.82 -13.00 12.37
C ALA A 6 -4.22 -14.39 12.48
N ALA A 7 -3.38 -14.63 13.49
CA ALA A 7 -2.89 -15.99 13.83
C ALA A 7 -4.01 -16.98 14.18
N PHE A 8 -5.22 -16.48 14.47
CA PHE A 8 -6.39 -17.30 14.78
C PHE A 8 -7.49 -17.23 13.71
N GLU A 9 -7.32 -16.38 12.68
CA GLU A 9 -8.23 -16.40 11.55
C GLU A 9 -8.00 -17.67 10.73
N THR A 10 -9.08 -18.22 10.24
CA THR A 10 -9.07 -19.36 9.31
C THR A 10 -9.61 -18.91 7.97
N ASP A 11 -9.22 -19.61 6.92
CA ASP A 11 -9.88 -19.48 5.63
C ASP A 11 -11.39 -19.64 5.81
N TYR A 12 -12.17 -18.82 5.12
CA TYR A 12 -13.62 -18.77 5.25
C TYR A 12 -14.26 -18.72 3.87
N THR A 13 -15.29 -19.51 3.69
CA THR A 13 -16.20 -19.40 2.55
C THR A 13 -17.61 -19.18 3.08
N ASP A 14 -18.32 -18.22 2.49
CA ASP A 14 -19.70 -17.92 2.89
C ASP A 14 -20.59 -19.13 2.55
N PRO A 15 -21.28 -19.72 3.53
CA PRO A 15 -22.18 -20.85 3.25
C PRO A 15 -23.39 -20.48 2.38
N ALA A 16 -23.76 -19.19 2.31
CA ALA A 16 -24.85 -18.68 1.46
C ALA A 16 -24.37 -18.30 0.05
N ASP A 17 -23.05 -18.01 -0.12
CA ASP A 17 -22.44 -17.67 -1.40
C ASP A 17 -21.05 -18.31 -1.49
N SER A 18 -20.97 -19.47 -2.10
CA SER A 18 -19.73 -20.24 -2.24
C SER A 18 -18.65 -19.53 -3.10
N THR A 19 -19.00 -18.45 -3.81
CA THR A 19 -18.05 -17.64 -4.57
C THR A 19 -17.38 -16.56 -3.69
N ALA A 20 -17.98 -16.24 -2.54
CA ALA A 20 -17.44 -15.30 -1.58
C ALA A 20 -16.56 -16.06 -0.57
N SER A 21 -15.24 -15.84 -0.68
CA SER A 21 -14.27 -16.51 0.19
C SER A 21 -13.18 -15.57 0.64
N PHE A 22 -12.63 -15.83 1.82
CA PHE A 22 -11.42 -15.23 2.35
C PHE A 22 -10.38 -16.32 2.59
N SER A 23 -9.19 -16.15 2.07
CA SER A 23 -8.03 -16.96 2.39
C SER A 23 -6.93 -16.11 3.01
N ILE A 24 -6.45 -16.51 4.17
CA ILE A 24 -5.38 -15.81 4.88
C ILE A 24 -4.16 -15.64 3.96
N LYS A 25 -3.74 -16.73 3.33
CA LYS A 25 -2.57 -16.76 2.47
C LYS A 25 -2.74 -15.90 1.21
N GLU A 26 -3.95 -15.88 0.65
CA GLU A 26 -4.20 -15.26 -0.65
C GLU A 26 -4.64 -13.79 -0.54
N HIS A 27 -5.27 -13.39 0.55
CA HIS A 27 -5.92 -12.10 0.63
C HIS A 27 -5.29 -11.12 1.63
N THR A 28 -4.61 -11.60 2.69
CA THR A 28 -4.20 -10.71 3.79
C THR A 28 -3.22 -9.63 3.34
N LEU A 29 -2.14 -10.02 2.66
CA LEU A 29 -1.13 -9.07 2.17
C LEU A 29 -0.42 -9.65 0.95
N LYS A 30 -0.35 -8.86 -0.10
CA LYS A 30 0.43 -9.14 -1.31
C LYS A 30 0.92 -7.84 -1.93
N GLY A 31 1.84 -7.95 -2.87
CA GLY A 31 2.26 -6.82 -3.69
C GLY A 31 3.19 -7.23 -4.80
N LYS A 32 3.38 -6.31 -5.75
CA LYS A 32 4.35 -6.44 -6.84
C LYS A 32 5.19 -5.17 -6.94
N LYS A 33 6.49 -5.34 -7.21
CA LYS A 33 7.41 -4.21 -7.39
C LYS A 33 7.10 -3.42 -8.66
N ALA A 34 6.76 -4.12 -9.73
CA ALA A 34 6.40 -3.54 -11.02
C ALA A 34 5.13 -4.24 -11.52
N PRO A 35 3.96 -3.79 -11.05
CA PRO A 35 2.69 -4.42 -11.40
C PRO A 35 2.39 -4.22 -12.89
N ALA A 36 1.99 -5.28 -13.57
CA ALA A 36 1.40 -5.26 -14.89
C ALA A 36 -0.07 -4.80 -14.83
N GLU A 37 -0.72 -4.70 -15.99
CA GLU A 37 -2.16 -4.42 -16.03
C GLU A 37 -2.96 -5.47 -15.25
N GLY A 38 -3.85 -5.02 -14.38
CA GLY A 38 -4.62 -5.89 -13.49
C GLY A 38 -3.87 -6.37 -12.25
N GLU A 39 -2.62 -5.96 -12.05
CA GLU A 39 -1.83 -6.24 -10.86
C GLU A 39 -1.65 -5.00 -9.98
N TYR A 40 -1.31 -5.19 -8.70
CA TYR A 40 -1.24 -4.12 -7.73
C TYR A 40 0.09 -4.09 -6.99
N ALA A 41 0.56 -2.87 -6.70
CA ALA A 41 1.78 -2.68 -5.91
C ALA A 41 1.59 -3.05 -4.44
N LEU A 42 0.36 -2.91 -3.95
CA LEU A 42 -0.06 -3.31 -2.61
C LEU A 42 -1.48 -3.85 -2.66
N SER A 43 -1.71 -5.01 -2.12
CA SER A 43 -3.03 -5.62 -1.89
C SER A 43 -3.15 -5.98 -0.42
N VAL A 44 -4.20 -5.50 0.23
CA VAL A 44 -4.52 -5.76 1.63
C VAL A 44 -5.97 -6.18 1.74
N GLY A 45 -6.20 -7.32 2.35
CA GLY A 45 -7.54 -7.83 2.58
C GLY A 45 -7.71 -8.40 3.97
N TYR A 46 -8.95 -8.48 4.40
CA TYR A 46 -9.33 -9.08 5.66
C TYR A 46 -10.72 -9.68 5.56
N ARG A 47 -10.99 -10.63 6.45
CA ARG A 47 -12.27 -11.29 6.51
C ARG A 47 -13.36 -10.28 6.85
N ASN A 48 -14.46 -10.34 6.11
CA ASN A 48 -15.63 -9.55 6.39
C ASN A 48 -16.48 -10.22 7.47
N TYR A 49 -16.92 -9.42 8.44
CA TYR A 49 -17.82 -9.85 9.51
C TYR A 49 -19.05 -8.96 9.52
N THR A 50 -20.20 -9.56 9.70
CA THR A 50 -21.45 -8.85 9.94
C THR A 50 -21.82 -8.88 11.42
N GLU A 51 -22.37 -7.80 11.92
CA GLU A 51 -22.83 -7.66 13.30
C GLU A 51 -24.17 -6.91 13.35
N PRO A 52 -24.98 -7.12 14.40
CA PRO A 52 -26.20 -6.37 14.57
C PRO A 52 -25.93 -4.86 14.65
N VAL A 53 -26.66 -4.08 13.87
CA VAL A 53 -26.57 -2.61 13.87
C VAL A 53 -27.91 -2.00 14.23
N PHE A 54 -27.89 -0.84 14.90
CA PHE A 54 -29.13 -0.16 15.31
C PHE A 54 -29.94 0.44 14.15
N THR A 55 -29.29 0.60 13.00
CA THR A 55 -29.88 1.27 11.82
C THR A 55 -30.55 0.30 10.85
N SER A 56 -30.42 -0.99 11.04
CA SER A 56 -30.95 -2.02 10.16
C SER A 56 -31.49 -3.21 10.94
N ALA A 57 -32.54 -3.85 10.43
CA ALA A 57 -33.08 -5.09 10.98
C ALA A 57 -32.18 -6.31 10.69
N SER A 58 -31.28 -6.19 9.72
CA SER A 58 -30.30 -7.21 9.36
C SER A 58 -28.89 -6.85 9.87
N ALA A 59 -28.09 -7.86 10.18
CA ALA A 59 -26.69 -7.64 10.50
C ALA A 59 -25.94 -7.08 9.29
N GLU A 60 -25.09 -6.09 9.53
CA GLU A 60 -24.31 -5.42 8.49
C GLU A 60 -22.82 -5.44 8.83
N SER A 61 -21.98 -5.32 7.81
CA SER A 61 -20.55 -5.08 8.02
C SER A 61 -20.28 -3.61 8.26
N LEU A 62 -19.52 -3.30 9.31
CA LEU A 62 -18.97 -1.96 9.56
C LEU A 62 -17.62 -1.74 8.86
N LEU A 63 -17.06 -2.80 8.28
CA LEU A 63 -15.79 -2.75 7.57
C LEU A 63 -15.96 -2.17 6.17
N ARG A 64 -14.95 -1.45 5.70
CA ARG A 64 -14.97 -0.78 4.39
C ARG A 64 -13.64 -0.98 3.67
N ASN A 65 -13.70 -1.10 2.35
CA ASN A 65 -12.51 -1.08 1.50
C ASN A 65 -12.02 0.37 1.28
N CYS A 66 -10.95 0.52 0.51
CA CYS A 66 -10.33 1.82 0.22
C CYS A 66 -11.23 2.83 -0.53
N LEU A 67 -12.36 2.42 -1.05
CA LEU A 67 -13.39 3.29 -1.67
C LEU A 67 -14.56 3.59 -0.73
N GLY A 68 -14.51 3.11 0.52
CA GLY A 68 -15.59 3.27 1.47
C GLY A 68 -16.77 2.31 1.27
N ASN A 69 -16.65 1.33 0.38
CA ASN A 69 -17.68 0.34 0.12
C ASN A 69 -17.53 -0.88 1.04
N GLN A 70 -18.63 -1.54 1.34
CA GLN A 70 -18.61 -2.90 1.88
C GLN A 70 -18.07 -3.83 0.78
N GLY A 71 -17.28 -4.82 1.16
CA GLY A 71 -16.86 -5.88 0.25
C GLY A 71 -17.99 -6.87 -0.05
N ASN A 72 -17.63 -8.09 -0.40
CA ASN A 72 -18.58 -9.19 -0.41
C ASN A 72 -18.78 -9.75 1.00
N SER A 73 -19.63 -10.76 1.16
CA SER A 73 -19.96 -11.34 2.47
C SER A 73 -18.77 -11.99 3.21
N ALA A 74 -17.67 -12.28 2.52
CA ALA A 74 -16.51 -12.93 3.11
C ALA A 74 -15.23 -12.08 3.14
N LEU A 75 -15.08 -11.12 2.21
CA LEU A 75 -13.82 -10.42 1.96
C LEU A 75 -14.00 -8.92 1.78
N ILE A 76 -13.21 -8.15 2.50
CA ILE A 76 -12.93 -6.74 2.22
C ILE A 76 -11.54 -6.67 1.61
N LEU A 77 -11.44 -6.20 0.37
CA LEU A 77 -10.18 -6.11 -0.38
C LEU A 77 -9.91 -4.68 -0.80
N SER A 78 -8.66 -4.25 -0.60
CA SER A 78 -8.15 -2.93 -0.99
C SER A 78 -6.82 -3.11 -1.69
N GLU A 79 -6.75 -2.69 -2.95
CA GLU A 79 -5.57 -2.87 -3.79
C GLU A 79 -5.17 -1.54 -4.42
N PHE A 80 -3.87 -1.26 -4.43
CA PHE A 80 -3.33 0.05 -4.82
C PHE A 80 -2.31 -0.08 -5.94
N VAL A 81 -2.43 0.78 -6.94
CA VAL A 81 -1.51 0.85 -8.08
C VAL A 81 -1.31 2.29 -8.54
N LEU A 82 -0.08 2.62 -8.93
CA LEU A 82 0.21 3.85 -9.63
C LEU A 82 -0.17 3.68 -11.10
N TYR A 83 -1.26 4.31 -11.50
CA TYR A 83 -1.71 4.30 -12.89
C TYR A 83 -1.01 5.39 -13.70
N THR A 84 -0.50 4.99 -14.86
CA THR A 84 0.19 5.87 -15.80
C THR A 84 -0.60 5.90 -17.11
N PRO A 85 -1.31 7.01 -17.45
CA PRO A 85 -2.02 7.13 -18.70
C PRO A 85 -1.06 7.03 -19.90
N THR A 86 -1.45 6.30 -20.93
CA THR A 86 -0.65 6.18 -22.17
C THR A 86 -0.57 7.49 -22.94
N SER A 87 -1.62 8.32 -22.86
CA SER A 87 -1.68 9.64 -23.52
C SER A 87 -0.76 10.69 -22.90
N ASP A 88 -0.51 10.62 -21.57
CA ASP A 88 0.40 11.50 -20.87
C ASP A 88 1.04 10.76 -19.66
N PRO A 89 2.22 10.16 -19.86
CA PRO A 89 2.90 9.40 -18.80
C PRO A 89 3.34 10.24 -17.59
N THR A 90 3.28 11.56 -17.69
CA THR A 90 3.61 12.45 -16.58
C THR A 90 2.41 12.74 -15.67
N ARG A 91 1.19 12.50 -16.14
CA ARG A 91 -0.06 12.60 -15.37
C ARG A 91 -0.41 11.27 -14.74
N ARG A 92 0.19 10.98 -13.62
CA ARG A 92 -0.06 9.74 -12.90
C ARG A 92 -1.02 9.94 -11.74
N GLU A 93 -1.76 8.90 -11.43
CA GLU A 93 -2.70 8.89 -10.30
C GLU A 93 -2.58 7.58 -9.51
N LEU A 94 -2.75 7.65 -8.21
CA LEU A 94 -2.91 6.46 -7.39
C LEU A 94 -4.37 5.99 -7.51
N ARG A 95 -4.55 4.76 -7.95
CA ARG A 95 -5.85 4.09 -8.01
C ARG A 95 -6.01 3.09 -6.89
N CYS A 96 -7.22 2.99 -6.42
CA CYS A 96 -7.67 1.94 -5.54
C CYS A 96 -8.64 1.02 -6.29
N ASN A 97 -8.43 -0.28 -6.18
CA ASN A 97 -9.42 -1.31 -6.47
C ASN A 97 -10.04 -1.78 -5.17
N GLY A 98 -11.30 -1.45 -4.95
CA GLY A 98 -12.07 -1.90 -3.79
C GLY A 98 -13.03 -3.01 -4.20
N ASN A 99 -12.65 -4.29 -3.97
CA ASN A 99 -13.45 -5.46 -4.33
C ASN A 99 -13.92 -5.48 -5.80
N GLY A 100 -13.04 -5.17 -6.75
CA GLY A 100 -13.33 -5.16 -8.18
C GLY A 100 -13.73 -3.79 -8.76
N ASN A 101 -13.99 -2.77 -7.92
CA ASN A 101 -14.21 -1.40 -8.37
C ASN A 101 -12.90 -0.62 -8.36
N VAL A 102 -12.48 -0.10 -9.52
CA VAL A 102 -11.25 0.66 -9.66
C VAL A 102 -11.55 2.14 -9.82
N GLN A 103 -11.03 2.97 -8.91
CA GLN A 103 -11.20 4.43 -8.96
C GLN A 103 -9.89 5.15 -8.61
N PRO A 104 -9.64 6.34 -9.19
CA PRO A 104 -8.58 7.22 -8.75
C PRO A 104 -8.90 7.77 -7.35
N ILE A 105 -7.91 7.74 -6.46
CA ILE A 105 -8.03 8.26 -5.09
C ILE A 105 -7.10 9.44 -4.83
N VAL A 106 -5.98 9.52 -5.55
CA VAL A 106 -5.03 10.64 -5.47
C VAL A 106 -4.52 10.96 -6.86
N SER A 107 -4.63 12.21 -7.26
CA SER A 107 -4.05 12.76 -8.51
C SER A 107 -2.67 13.36 -8.27
N ASN A 108 -1.99 13.74 -9.36
CA ASN A 108 -0.67 14.39 -9.30
C ASN A 108 0.38 13.57 -8.56
N VAL A 109 0.42 12.29 -8.80
CA VAL A 109 1.37 11.37 -8.18
C VAL A 109 2.62 11.24 -9.05
N ALA A 110 3.77 11.65 -8.51
CA ALA A 110 5.05 11.50 -9.18
C ALA A 110 5.64 10.10 -8.95
N ASN A 111 5.49 9.55 -7.74
CA ASN A 111 5.97 8.20 -7.41
C ASN A 111 5.12 7.57 -6.32
N PHE A 112 5.03 6.24 -6.36
CA PHE A 112 4.40 5.41 -5.33
C PHE A 112 5.25 4.15 -5.16
N GLN A 113 5.80 3.95 -3.99
CA GLN A 113 6.60 2.78 -3.66
C GLN A 113 6.11 2.14 -2.37
N VAL A 114 6.17 0.82 -2.35
CA VAL A 114 5.85 0.01 -1.17
C VAL A 114 7.05 -0.84 -0.83
N ARG A 115 7.45 -0.79 0.43
CA ARG A 115 8.48 -1.66 1.00
C ARG A 115 7.89 -2.48 2.13
N TYR A 116 8.41 -3.67 2.31
CA TYR A 116 7.95 -4.65 3.28
C TYR A 116 9.04 -4.87 4.32
N LEU A 117 8.68 -4.73 5.59
CA LEU A 117 9.57 -4.93 6.72
C LEU A 117 9.40 -6.36 7.21
N LEU A 118 10.40 -7.19 6.93
CA LEU A 118 10.44 -8.60 7.29
C LEU A 118 11.17 -8.78 8.62
N GLN A 119 10.64 -9.62 9.47
CA GLN A 119 11.39 -10.13 10.61
C GLN A 119 12.33 -11.24 10.14
N ASP A 120 13.62 -11.06 10.33
CA ASP A 120 14.63 -12.06 10.04
C ASP A 120 15.21 -12.61 11.36
N ASN A 121 14.92 -13.88 11.63
CA ASN A 121 15.41 -14.63 12.78
C ASN A 121 16.47 -15.67 12.38
N THR A 122 16.84 -15.72 11.09
CA THR A 122 17.67 -16.79 10.53
C THR A 122 19.13 -16.41 10.41
N THR A 123 19.44 -15.12 10.24
CA THR A 123 20.81 -14.64 10.03
C THR A 123 21.68 -14.78 11.27
N THR A 124 21.13 -14.57 12.46
CA THR A 124 21.83 -14.76 13.73
C THR A 124 20.87 -15.39 14.73
N PRO A 125 21.12 -16.62 15.17
CA PRO A 125 20.29 -17.29 16.17
C PRO A 125 20.14 -16.45 17.44
N GLY A 126 18.88 -16.24 17.88
CA GLY A 126 18.57 -15.45 19.08
C GLY A 126 18.53 -13.93 18.88
N ILE A 127 18.87 -13.41 17.70
CA ILE A 127 18.77 -11.99 17.38
C ILE A 127 17.75 -11.82 16.23
N SER A 128 16.65 -11.13 16.52
CA SER A 128 15.67 -10.74 15.52
C SER A 128 16.04 -9.39 14.90
N THR A 129 16.16 -9.35 13.58
CA THR A 129 16.42 -8.11 12.84
C THR A 129 15.26 -7.79 11.91
N ILE A 130 15.09 -6.51 11.59
CA ILE A 130 14.10 -6.06 10.61
C ILE A 130 14.82 -5.73 9.30
N LYS A 131 14.42 -6.41 8.24
CA LYS A 131 14.94 -6.18 6.89
C LYS A 131 13.87 -5.50 6.04
N SER A 132 14.21 -4.38 5.40
CA SER A 132 13.34 -3.69 4.45
C SER A 132 13.63 -4.17 3.03
N VAL A 133 12.61 -4.71 2.35
CA VAL A 133 12.71 -5.23 0.97
C VAL A 133 11.56 -4.69 0.11
N ASP A 134 11.69 -4.78 -1.20
CA ASP A 134 10.55 -4.63 -2.11
C ASP A 134 9.76 -5.96 -2.24
N ALA A 135 8.65 -5.94 -2.97
CA ALA A 135 7.79 -7.12 -3.11
C ALA A 135 8.52 -8.34 -3.71
N SER A 136 9.54 -8.13 -4.56
CA SER A 136 10.32 -9.23 -5.14
C SER A 136 11.25 -9.92 -4.15
N GLY A 137 11.58 -9.24 -3.06
CA GLY A 137 12.38 -9.78 -1.97
C GLY A 137 11.57 -10.51 -0.89
N VAL A 138 10.25 -10.54 -1.00
CA VAL A 138 9.37 -11.22 -0.04
C VAL A 138 9.17 -12.68 -0.48
N SER A 139 9.85 -13.59 0.18
CA SER A 139 9.69 -15.04 -0.05
C SER A 139 8.51 -15.65 0.72
N ASN A 140 8.18 -15.06 1.88
CA ASN A 140 7.08 -15.49 2.72
C ASN A 140 6.33 -14.28 3.29
N TRP A 141 5.12 -14.04 2.82
CA TRP A 141 4.29 -12.89 3.23
C TRP A 141 3.90 -12.94 4.72
N ALA A 142 3.87 -14.12 5.33
CA ALA A 142 3.58 -14.26 6.76
C ALA A 142 4.69 -13.68 7.67
N GLN A 143 5.87 -13.40 7.13
CA GLN A 143 6.99 -12.77 7.87
C GLN A 143 6.98 -11.25 7.81
N VAL A 144 6.07 -10.65 7.04
CA VAL A 144 5.97 -9.19 6.95
C VAL A 144 5.33 -8.63 8.21
N GLN A 145 6.05 -7.80 8.95
CA GLN A 145 5.58 -7.17 10.19
C GLN A 145 5.00 -5.79 9.97
N ALA A 146 5.49 -5.10 8.94
CA ALA A 146 5.02 -3.76 8.61
C ALA A 146 5.20 -3.48 7.12
N VAL A 147 4.45 -2.50 6.64
CA VAL A 147 4.51 -1.98 5.27
C VAL A 147 4.90 -0.51 5.33
N GLU A 148 5.99 -0.15 4.67
CA GLU A 148 6.34 1.25 4.44
C GLU A 148 5.78 1.69 3.10
N VAL A 149 5.00 2.75 3.12
CA VAL A 149 4.45 3.39 1.92
C VAL A 149 5.13 4.74 1.72
N CYS A 150 5.66 4.95 0.53
CA CYS A 150 6.17 6.23 0.08
C CYS A 150 5.33 6.73 -1.09
N LEU A 151 4.86 7.98 -0.99
CA LEU A 151 4.07 8.66 -2.00
C LEU A 151 4.70 10.03 -2.27
N VAL A 152 5.02 10.32 -3.54
CA VAL A 152 5.48 11.65 -3.96
C VAL A 152 4.38 12.32 -4.74
N LEU A 153 3.95 13.49 -4.27
CA LEU A 153 2.94 14.32 -4.92
C LEU A 153 3.57 15.56 -5.50
N TYR A 154 2.98 16.11 -6.57
CA TYR A 154 3.38 17.38 -7.13
C TYR A 154 2.22 18.38 -7.17
N GLY A 155 2.57 19.68 -7.04
CA GLY A 155 1.61 20.79 -7.04
C GLY A 155 0.92 21.01 -8.39
N ASN A 156 -0.20 21.70 -8.38
CA ASN A 156 -0.96 22.04 -9.60
C ASN A 156 -0.34 23.19 -10.40
N GLU A 157 0.47 24.02 -9.75
CA GLU A 157 1.01 25.24 -10.35
C GLU A 157 2.50 25.11 -10.59
N ALA A 158 2.97 25.65 -11.71
CA ALA A 158 4.39 25.82 -11.96
C ALA A 158 4.90 27.02 -11.14
N MET A 159 6.09 26.90 -10.61
CA MET A 159 6.74 27.89 -9.76
C MET A 159 8.10 28.27 -10.35
N ASP A 160 8.58 29.44 -10.02
CA ASP A 160 9.98 29.79 -10.30
C ASP A 160 10.88 29.10 -9.27
N ILE A 161 11.36 27.92 -9.65
CA ILE A 161 12.19 27.07 -8.81
C ILE A 161 13.64 27.30 -9.22
N PRO A 162 14.51 27.75 -8.31
CA PRO A 162 15.91 27.95 -8.63
C PRO A 162 16.63 26.62 -8.91
N ASP A 163 17.59 26.63 -9.83
CA ASP A 163 18.42 25.46 -10.10
C ASP A 163 19.41 25.17 -8.96
N PRO A 164 19.80 23.91 -8.75
CA PRO A 164 20.88 23.56 -7.84
C PRO A 164 22.17 24.32 -8.20
N THR A 165 22.87 24.81 -7.18
CA THR A 165 24.17 25.46 -7.35
C THR A 165 25.27 24.67 -6.61
N SER A 166 26.54 24.97 -6.88
CA SER A 166 27.67 24.38 -6.15
C SER A 166 27.59 24.62 -4.64
N ASP A 167 27.09 25.80 -4.26
CA ASP A 167 26.99 26.22 -2.85
C ASP A 167 25.72 25.71 -2.18
N ASN A 168 24.68 25.40 -2.98
CA ASN A 168 23.42 24.85 -2.51
C ASN A 168 22.91 23.72 -3.43
N PRO A 169 23.50 22.53 -3.37
CA PRO A 169 23.16 21.43 -4.26
C PRO A 169 21.78 20.80 -4.02
N LYS A 170 21.11 21.15 -2.91
CA LYS A 170 19.74 20.70 -2.60
C LYS A 170 18.67 21.71 -3.04
N GLN A 171 19.06 22.89 -3.48
CA GLN A 171 18.12 23.89 -3.97
C GLN A 171 17.37 23.37 -5.19
N GLY A 172 16.06 23.59 -5.24
CA GLY A 172 15.23 23.15 -6.37
C GLY A 172 15.16 21.63 -6.56
N THR A 173 15.55 20.84 -5.56
CA THR A 173 15.45 19.37 -5.58
C THR A 173 14.45 18.85 -4.55
N TYR A 174 13.93 17.66 -4.81
CA TYR A 174 13.21 16.86 -3.80
C TYR A 174 13.87 15.50 -3.67
N VAL A 175 13.60 14.80 -2.58
CA VAL A 175 14.08 13.43 -2.35
C VAL A 175 12.96 12.46 -2.73
N ASP A 176 13.26 11.57 -3.68
CA ASP A 176 12.30 10.56 -4.14
C ASP A 176 12.21 9.36 -3.17
N CYS A 177 11.34 8.42 -3.46
CA CYS A 177 11.09 7.25 -2.62
C CYS A 177 12.30 6.32 -2.45
N ASP A 178 13.22 6.32 -3.41
CA ASP A 178 14.48 5.55 -3.34
C ASP A 178 15.62 6.30 -2.64
N GLY A 179 15.37 7.55 -2.22
CA GLY A 179 16.37 8.43 -1.59
C GLY A 179 17.18 9.28 -2.58
N SER A 180 16.94 9.15 -3.88
CA SER A 180 17.61 9.99 -4.89
C SER A 180 17.13 11.44 -4.83
N ALA A 181 18.06 12.38 -5.02
CA ALA A 181 17.74 13.79 -5.18
C ALA A 181 17.42 14.09 -6.64
N ILE A 182 16.23 14.64 -6.90
CA ILE A 182 15.74 14.93 -8.25
C ILE A 182 15.52 16.43 -8.39
N SER A 183 16.13 17.05 -9.40
CA SER A 183 15.88 18.46 -9.74
C SER A 183 14.49 18.63 -10.34
N MET A 184 13.67 19.52 -9.76
CA MET A 184 12.33 19.80 -10.24
C MET A 184 12.33 20.54 -11.59
N ASN A 185 13.43 21.23 -11.92
CA ASN A 185 13.61 21.88 -13.22
C ASN A 185 14.00 20.92 -14.35
N ALA A 186 14.60 19.77 -14.00
CA ALA A 186 14.99 18.74 -14.97
C ALA A 186 13.83 17.80 -15.35
N LEU A 187 12.68 17.92 -14.68
CA LEU A 187 11.50 17.13 -15.00
C LEU A 187 10.83 17.60 -16.29
N THR A 188 10.06 16.70 -16.91
CA THR A 188 9.34 16.96 -18.15
C THR A 188 7.82 16.92 -17.96
N GLY A 189 7.09 17.42 -18.97
CA GLY A 189 5.64 17.40 -18.99
C GLY A 189 5.04 18.22 -17.84
N VAL A 190 3.91 17.77 -17.31
CA VAL A 190 3.18 18.50 -16.26
C VAL A 190 3.92 18.59 -14.93
N ARG A 191 4.99 17.86 -14.73
CA ARG A 191 5.76 17.86 -13.47
C ARG A 191 6.89 18.91 -13.47
N ASN A 192 7.22 19.49 -14.62
CA ASN A 192 8.30 20.49 -14.72
C ASN A 192 7.99 21.72 -13.86
N LYS A 193 8.98 22.17 -13.12
CA LYS A 193 8.90 23.37 -12.26
C LYS A 193 7.75 23.36 -11.25
N ARG A 194 7.32 22.20 -10.82
CA ARG A 194 6.30 22.07 -9.76
C ARG A 194 6.92 21.58 -8.47
N MET A 195 6.40 22.08 -7.35
CA MET A 195 6.81 21.61 -6.03
C MET A 195 6.48 20.13 -5.89
N HIS A 196 7.47 19.33 -5.49
CA HIS A 196 7.30 17.90 -5.16
C HIS A 196 7.50 17.69 -3.67
N ILE A 197 6.63 16.89 -3.07
CA ILE A 197 6.70 16.55 -1.65
C ILE A 197 6.56 15.03 -1.51
N ALA A 198 7.52 14.40 -0.83
CA ALA A 198 7.49 12.99 -0.49
C ALA A 198 6.86 12.79 0.90
N PHE A 199 5.89 11.91 0.95
CA PHE A 199 5.27 11.42 2.18
C PHE A 199 5.71 9.97 2.39
N ARG A 200 6.24 9.66 3.56
CA ARG A 200 6.67 8.32 3.91
C ARG A 200 6.10 7.95 5.27
N ASN A 201 5.46 6.80 5.34
CA ASN A 201 4.92 6.28 6.59
C ASN A 201 5.03 4.77 6.65
N THR A 202 5.17 4.24 7.87
CA THR A 202 5.25 2.81 8.14
C THR A 202 4.01 2.37 8.92
N TYR A 203 3.32 1.37 8.39
CA TYR A 203 2.12 0.78 8.97
C TYR A 203 2.45 -0.62 9.49
N GLN A 204 2.34 -0.78 10.79
CA GLN A 204 2.50 -2.10 11.42
C GLN A 204 1.26 -2.96 11.14
N LEU A 205 1.48 -4.20 10.78
CA LEU A 205 0.41 -5.18 10.60
C LEU A 205 0.03 -5.77 11.97
N ARG A 206 -1.14 -5.42 12.47
CA ARG A 206 -1.63 -5.88 13.78
C ARG A 206 -1.84 -7.38 13.88
N SER A 207 -2.05 -8.01 12.74
CA SER A 207 -2.32 -9.44 12.61
C SER A 207 -1.06 -10.30 12.64
N GLN A 208 0.10 -9.71 12.46
CA GLN A 208 1.38 -10.40 12.56
C GLN A 208 1.83 -10.30 14.02
N GLY A 209 1.49 -11.29 14.83
CA GLY A 209 2.08 -11.41 16.15
C GLY A 209 3.60 -11.46 16.02
N LEU A 210 4.33 -10.76 16.88
CA LEU A 210 5.76 -11.02 17.04
C LEU A 210 5.88 -12.55 17.25
N ILE A 211 6.41 -13.24 16.27
CA ILE A 211 6.82 -14.64 16.47
C ILE A 211 7.96 -14.52 17.45
N GLY A 212 7.61 -14.66 18.73
CA GLY A 212 8.57 -14.68 19.81
C GLY A 212 9.62 -15.71 19.43
N SER A 213 10.89 -15.39 19.66
CA SER A 213 11.94 -16.39 19.63
C SER A 213 11.46 -17.57 20.48
N VAL A 214 11.08 -18.66 19.84
CA VAL A 214 10.92 -19.92 20.52
C VAL A 214 12.36 -20.30 20.91
N LEU A 215 12.63 -20.15 22.20
CA LEU A 215 13.84 -20.63 22.85
C LEU A 215 13.95 -22.15 22.69
#